data_33c852ff8a92dc2e8aeb988b56a218d9
#
_entry.id   33c852ff8a92dc2e8aeb988b56a218d9
#
_cell.length_a   1.000
_cell.length_b   1.000
_cell.length_c   1.000
_cell.angle_alpha   90.00
_cell.angle_beta   90.00
_cell.angle_gamma   90.00
#
_symmetry.space_group_name_H-M   'P 1'
#
loop_
_entity.id
_entity.type
_entity.pdbx_description
1 polymer ?
#
loop_
_entity_poly.entity_id
_entity_poly.type
_entity_poly.pdbx_seq_one_letter_code
_entity_poly.pdbx_strand_id
1 'polypeptide(L)'
;MDTISLYYFTEAAKDLNFTQTANRLFLSQQNLSSHIARLETYCGRKLFVRKPKMQLTYEGELFLIYAKQAVASESNILSALKAVADENSGQ
;
A
#
# COMPACT_ATOMS: atom_id res chain seq x y z
N MET A 1 -5.32 -8.71 6.79
CA MET A 1 -4.53 -7.76 5.98
C MET A 1 -5.44 -7.19 4.91
N ASP A 2 -5.69 -5.91 4.92
CA ASP A 2 -6.63 -5.28 4.01
C ASP A 2 -5.90 -4.54 2.87
N THR A 3 -6.61 -4.26 1.80
CA THR A 3 -6.04 -3.64 0.62
C THR A 3 -5.59 -2.21 0.86
N ILE A 4 -6.25 -1.48 1.76
CA ILE A 4 -5.85 -0.10 2.05
C ILE A 4 -4.47 -0.07 2.70
N SER A 5 -4.16 -1.00 3.60
CA SER A 5 -2.83 -1.09 4.20
C SER A 5 -1.78 -1.43 3.15
N LEU A 6 -2.12 -2.33 2.22
CA LEU A 6 -1.22 -2.67 1.11
C LEU A 6 -0.96 -1.45 0.22
N TYR A 7 -1.99 -0.68 -0.08
CA TYR A 7 -1.85 0.54 -0.86
C TYR A 7 -0.94 1.54 -0.15
N TYR A 8 -1.17 1.76 1.15
CA TYR A 8 -0.32 2.68 1.93
C TYR A 8 1.12 2.21 1.94
N PHE A 9 1.34 0.90 2.04
CA PHE A 9 2.68 0.35 1.99
C PHE A 9 3.36 0.63 0.64
N THR A 10 2.66 0.42 -0.48
CA THR A 10 3.24 0.69 -1.80
C THR A 10 3.58 2.16 -1.96
N GLU A 11 2.75 3.06 -1.44
CA GLU A 11 3.02 4.50 -1.51
C GLU A 11 4.18 4.90 -0.61
N ALA A 12 4.28 4.33 0.59
CA ALA A 12 5.39 4.60 1.51
C ALA A 12 6.72 4.10 0.92
N ALA A 13 6.69 3.01 0.19
CA ALA A 13 7.88 2.46 -0.46
C ALA A 13 8.42 3.39 -1.55
N LYS A 14 7.55 4.15 -2.20
CA LYS A 14 7.98 5.14 -3.21
C LYS A 14 8.75 6.28 -2.58
N ASP A 15 8.25 6.82 -1.47
CA ASP A 15 8.78 8.04 -0.87
C ASP A 15 9.93 7.77 0.08
N LEU A 16 9.94 6.63 0.76
CA LEU A 16 10.89 6.28 1.83
C LEU A 16 11.00 7.40 2.86
N ASN A 17 9.85 8.00 3.17
CA ASN A 17 9.70 9.09 4.13
C ASN A 17 8.22 9.13 4.54
N PHE A 18 7.93 8.63 5.74
CA PHE A 18 6.53 8.47 6.19
C PHE A 18 5.81 9.81 6.35
N THR A 19 6.52 10.86 6.76
CA THR A 19 5.92 12.19 6.87
C THR A 19 5.45 12.68 5.49
N GLN A 20 6.32 12.53 4.50
CA GLN A 20 6.00 12.94 3.13
C GLN A 20 4.83 12.13 2.56
N THR A 21 4.85 10.81 2.75
CA THR A 21 3.77 9.95 2.26
C THR A 21 2.45 10.30 2.93
N ALA A 22 2.46 10.47 4.24
CA ALA A 22 1.24 10.82 4.99
C ALA A 22 0.66 12.13 4.49
N ASN A 23 1.51 13.16 4.30
CA ASN A 23 1.07 14.45 3.77
C ASN A 23 0.45 14.30 2.37
N ARG A 24 1.11 13.52 1.51
CA ARG A 24 0.65 13.31 0.14
C ARG A 24 -0.69 12.59 0.09
N LEU A 25 -0.93 11.68 1.02
CA LEU A 25 -2.16 10.89 1.08
C LEU A 25 -3.22 11.48 2.01
N PHE A 26 -2.97 12.67 2.55
CA PHE A 26 -3.88 13.35 3.48
C PHE A 26 -4.16 12.51 4.73
N LEU A 27 -3.11 11.87 5.26
CA LEU A 27 -3.18 11.07 6.48
C LEU A 27 -2.30 11.70 7.55
N SER A 28 -2.59 11.38 8.82
CA SER A 28 -1.60 11.66 9.87
C SER A 28 -0.47 10.65 9.75
N GLN A 29 0.73 11.05 10.15
CA GLN A 29 1.88 10.15 10.17
C GLN A 29 1.61 8.95 11.09
N GLN A 30 0.92 9.18 12.20
CA GLN A 30 0.58 8.13 13.15
C GLN A 30 -0.35 7.09 12.51
N ASN A 31 -1.32 7.54 11.73
CA ASN A 31 -2.24 6.64 11.03
C ASN A 31 -1.48 5.77 10.02
N LEU A 32 -0.64 6.39 9.22
CA LEU A 32 0.19 5.65 8.26
C LEU A 32 1.07 4.63 8.97
N SER A 33 1.76 5.06 10.03
CA SER A 33 2.65 4.17 10.80
C SER A 33 1.90 2.98 11.39
N SER A 34 0.66 3.20 11.86
CA SER A 34 -0.17 2.12 12.40
C SER A 34 -0.50 1.07 11.35
N HIS A 35 -0.84 1.50 10.13
CA HIS A 35 -1.09 0.56 9.04
C HIS A 35 0.15 -0.27 8.71
N ILE A 36 1.31 0.39 8.63
CA ILE A 36 2.57 -0.31 8.33
C ILE A 36 2.91 -1.29 9.46
N ALA A 37 2.75 -0.87 10.72
CA ALA A 37 3.03 -1.74 11.87
C ALA A 37 2.16 -3.00 11.85
N ARG A 38 0.88 -2.87 11.48
CA ARG A 38 0.00 -4.03 11.38
C ARG A 38 0.44 -4.99 10.28
N LEU A 39 0.90 -4.46 9.15
CA LEU A 39 1.44 -5.32 8.09
C LEU A 39 2.69 -6.05 8.56
N GLU A 40 3.57 -5.36 9.27
CA GLU A 40 4.78 -5.99 9.81
C GLU A 40 4.43 -7.08 10.81
N THR A 41 3.44 -6.83 11.66
CA THR A 41 2.95 -7.85 12.61
C THR A 41 2.36 -9.04 11.88
N TYR A 42 1.55 -8.78 10.86
CA TYR A 42 0.95 -9.85 10.07
C TYR A 42 2.02 -10.71 9.39
N CYS A 43 3.02 -10.08 8.82
CA CYS A 43 4.11 -10.77 8.11
C CYS A 43 5.11 -11.43 9.07
N GLY A 44 5.17 -10.97 10.32
CA GLY A 44 6.17 -11.42 11.28
C GLY A 44 7.57 -10.96 10.93
N ARG A 45 7.70 -9.89 10.16
CA ARG A 45 8.99 -9.36 9.70
C ARG A 45 8.90 -7.85 9.59
N LYS A 46 10.01 -7.15 9.82
CA LYS A 46 10.11 -5.74 9.51
C LYS A 46 10.18 -5.55 7.99
N LEU A 47 9.41 -4.61 7.49
CA LEU A 47 9.40 -4.28 6.07
C LEU A 47 10.23 -3.03 5.76
N PHE A 48 10.44 -2.17 6.77
CA PHE A 48 11.27 -0.97 6.65
C PHE A 48 12.36 -0.96 7.71
N VAL A 49 13.53 -0.43 7.33
CA VAL A 49 14.60 -0.02 8.23
C VAL A 49 14.54 1.50 8.30
N ARG A 50 14.54 2.07 9.52
CA ARG A 50 14.38 3.52 9.68
C ARG A 50 15.71 4.27 9.84
N LYS A 51 16.75 3.60 10.33
CA LYS A 51 18.04 4.24 10.62
C LYS A 51 19.17 3.48 9.96
N PRO A 52 20.21 4.20 9.51
CA PRO A 52 20.41 5.64 9.58
C PRO A 52 19.50 6.41 8.61
N LYS A 53 18.93 5.73 7.65
CA LYS A 53 18.09 6.29 6.60
C LYS A 53 16.99 5.27 6.30
N MET A 54 15.79 5.74 6.02
CA MET A 54 14.69 4.83 5.73
C MET A 54 14.90 4.10 4.42
N GLN A 55 14.77 2.79 4.45
CA GLN A 55 14.81 1.92 3.27
C GLN A 55 13.97 0.68 3.52
N LEU A 56 13.65 -0.03 2.46
CA LEU A 56 13.01 -1.33 2.59
C LEU A 56 14.03 -2.36 3.09
N THR A 57 13.56 -3.29 3.91
CA THR A 57 14.33 -4.49 4.20
C THR A 57 14.27 -5.40 2.97
N TYR A 58 15.07 -6.48 2.97
CA TYR A 58 14.96 -7.50 1.93
C TYR A 58 13.53 -8.04 1.88
N GLU A 59 12.96 -8.34 3.05
CA GLU A 59 11.58 -8.82 3.15
C GLU A 59 10.57 -7.79 2.64
N GLY A 60 10.85 -6.50 2.91
CA GLY A 60 10.02 -5.42 2.39
C GLY A 60 10.03 -5.35 0.87
N GLU A 61 11.19 -5.60 0.25
CA GLU A 61 11.27 -5.63 -1.21
C GLU A 61 10.49 -6.80 -1.80
N LEU A 62 10.56 -7.97 -1.18
CA LEU A 62 9.76 -9.12 -1.60
C LEU A 62 8.27 -8.83 -1.44
N PHE A 63 7.89 -8.29 -0.28
CA PHE A 63 6.50 -7.99 0.01
C PHE A 63 5.95 -6.93 -0.94
N LEU A 64 6.78 -6.00 -1.38
CA LEU A 64 6.38 -4.95 -2.31
C LEU A 64 5.90 -5.53 -3.65
N ILE A 65 6.54 -6.58 -4.12
CA ILE A 65 6.13 -7.24 -5.36
C ILE A 65 4.69 -7.74 -5.22
N TYR A 66 4.39 -8.43 -4.13
CA TYR A 66 3.03 -8.91 -3.84
C TYR A 66 2.05 -7.75 -3.67
N ALA A 67 2.43 -6.74 -2.90
CA ALA A 67 1.54 -5.62 -2.59
C ALA A 67 1.14 -4.85 -3.86
N LYS A 68 2.09 -4.63 -4.76
CA LYS A 68 1.80 -3.96 -6.04
C LYS A 68 0.80 -4.76 -6.87
N GLN A 69 0.96 -6.08 -6.91
CA GLN A 69 0.05 -6.96 -7.65
C GLN A 69 -1.34 -6.95 -7.03
N ALA A 70 -1.42 -6.99 -5.71
CA ALA A 70 -2.70 -7.00 -5.01
C ALA A 70 -3.48 -5.70 -5.23
N VAL A 71 -2.79 -4.56 -5.13
CA VAL A 71 -3.41 -3.25 -5.36
C VAL A 71 -3.87 -3.11 -6.81
N ALA A 72 -3.04 -3.51 -7.76
CA ALA A 72 -3.39 -3.46 -9.18
C ALA A 72 -4.57 -4.39 -9.51
N SER A 73 -4.59 -5.58 -8.92
CA SER A 73 -5.67 -6.55 -9.12
C SER A 73 -7.01 -5.99 -8.67
N GLU A 74 -7.05 -5.36 -7.49
CA GLU A 74 -8.28 -4.77 -6.99
C GLU A 74 -8.74 -3.64 -7.89
N SER A 75 -7.83 -2.76 -8.31
CA SER A 75 -8.15 -1.66 -9.21
C SER A 75 -8.69 -2.19 -10.54
N ASN A 76 -8.08 -3.25 -11.07
CA ASN A 76 -8.49 -3.84 -12.34
C ASN A 76 -9.88 -4.46 -12.26
N ILE A 77 -10.20 -5.18 -11.18
CA ILE A 77 -11.53 -5.80 -11.06
C ILE A 77 -12.62 -4.73 -10.88
N LEU A 78 -12.33 -3.68 -10.11
CA LEU A 78 -13.29 -2.59 -9.93
C LEU A 78 -13.54 -1.86 -11.25
N SER A 79 -12.49 -1.62 -12.05
CA SER A 79 -12.64 -1.01 -13.37
C SER A 79 -13.44 -1.89 -14.32
N ALA A 80 -13.20 -3.20 -14.30
CA ALA A 80 -13.93 -4.15 -15.15
C ALA A 80 -15.40 -4.19 -14.78
N LEU A 81 -15.73 -4.20 -13.49
CA LEU A 81 -17.11 -4.19 -13.03
C LEU A 81 -17.82 -2.90 -13.40
N LYS A 82 -17.13 -1.77 -13.31
CA LYS A 82 -17.68 -0.48 -13.70
C LYS A 82 -17.97 -0.45 -15.20
N ALA A 83 -17.07 -0.99 -16.01
CA ALA A 83 -17.26 -1.04 -17.46
C ALA A 83 -18.53 -1.84 -17.84
N VAL A 84 -18.77 -2.97 -17.15
CA VAL A 84 -19.99 -3.77 -17.37
C VAL A 84 -21.23 -2.97 -16.98
N ALA A 85 -21.20 -2.29 -15.83
CA ALA A 85 -22.32 -1.46 -15.37
C ALA A 85 -22.61 -0.32 -16.35
N ASP A 86 -21.57 0.36 -16.83
CA ASP A 86 -21.71 1.47 -17.79
C ASP A 86 -22.28 0.97 -19.11
N GLU A 87 -21.84 -0.19 -19.58
CA GLU A 87 -22.35 -0.80 -20.81
C GLU A 87 -23.84 -1.10 -20.66
N ASN A 88 -24.25 -1.69 -19.53
CA ASN A 88 -25.65 -2.02 -19.30
C ASN A 88 -26.52 -0.78 -19.14
N SER A 89 -26.00 0.27 -18.50
CA SER A 89 -26.78 1.49 -18.26
C SER A 89 -26.89 2.37 -19.51
N GLY A 90 -26.08 2.14 -20.52
CA GLY A 90 -26.13 2.84 -21.79
C GLY A 90 -27.26 2.38 -22.70
N GLN A 91 -28.05 1.45 -22.25
CA GLN A 91 -29.15 0.90 -22.99
C GLN A 91 -30.50 1.52 -22.60
#